data_2b570338c14f0454a8f2728d39969045
#
_entry.id   2b570338c14f0454a8f2728d39969045
#
_cell.length_a   1.000
_cell.length_b   1.000
_cell.length_c   1.000
_cell.angle_alpha   90.00
_cell.angle_beta   90.00
_cell.angle_gamma   90.00
#
_symmetry.space_group_name_H-M   'P 1'
#
loop_
_entity.id
_entity.type
_entity.pdbx_description
1 polymer ?
#
loop_
_entity_poly.entity_id
_entity_poly.type
_entity_poly.pdbx_seq_one_letter_code
_entity_poly.pdbx_strand_id
1 'polypeptide(L)'
;MTTRKKRSNEIEGISYFFVSKEEFKRHIEEDYFLEYAMYNGNYYGTPNEFIKETTNNGDNVIAVLEMNGAINAKRIFSNAITIFIMPPSFDELERRLRGRKSEDDNIISERLNIAKEEIKCKDKYDYIVINNTVDEAVLEIENIINNC
;
A
#
# COMPACT_ATOMS: atom_id res chain seq x y z
N MET A 1 10.14 7.03 0.35
CA MET A 1 10.91 8.08 -0.35
C MET A 1 9.96 8.97 -1.14
N THR A 2 10.25 10.26 -1.30
CA THR A 2 9.40 11.18 -2.09
C THR A 2 10.18 12.36 -2.66
N THR A 3 9.71 12.89 -3.80
CA THR A 3 10.26 14.13 -4.41
C THR A 3 9.49 15.39 -3.99
N ARG A 4 8.47 15.26 -3.16
CA ARG A 4 7.75 16.39 -2.58
C ARG A 4 8.64 17.12 -1.58
N LYS A 5 8.56 18.43 -1.55
CA LYS A 5 9.25 19.22 -0.52
C LYS A 5 8.78 18.85 0.89
N LYS A 6 9.72 18.73 1.80
CA LYS A 6 9.48 18.47 3.22
C LYS A 6 8.61 19.57 3.84
N ARG A 7 7.62 19.20 4.63
CA ARG A 7 6.80 20.12 5.42
C ARG A 7 7.52 20.45 6.75
N SER A 8 7.08 21.53 7.41
CA SER A 8 7.73 22.00 8.66
C SER A 8 7.66 21.01 9.82
N ASN A 9 6.64 20.16 9.85
CA ASN A 9 6.42 19.15 10.89
C ASN A 9 6.95 17.75 10.52
N GLU A 10 7.59 17.58 9.38
CA GLU A 10 8.15 16.31 8.93
C GLU A 10 9.65 16.22 9.24
N ILE A 11 10.13 15.02 9.49
CA ILE A 11 11.53 14.72 9.82
C ILE A 11 12.09 13.81 8.74
N GLU A 12 13.29 14.20 8.21
CA GLU A 12 14.06 13.39 7.26
C GLU A 12 14.34 11.99 7.84
N GLY A 13 14.14 10.95 7.02
CA GLY A 13 14.37 9.56 7.41
C GLY A 13 13.30 8.95 8.32
N ILE A 14 12.41 9.78 8.91
CA ILE A 14 11.28 9.31 9.74
C ILE A 14 9.96 9.41 8.96
N SER A 15 9.64 10.62 8.49
CA SER A 15 8.40 10.82 7.72
C SER A 15 8.55 10.31 6.28
N TYR A 16 9.64 10.67 5.65
CA TYR A 16 10.08 10.25 4.31
C TYR A 16 11.59 10.45 4.17
N PHE A 17 12.20 9.79 3.18
CA PHE A 17 13.44 10.19 2.55
C PHE A 17 13.08 11.20 1.46
N PHE A 18 13.52 12.47 1.59
CA PHE A 18 13.20 13.54 0.64
C PHE A 18 14.35 13.69 -0.36
N VAL A 19 14.09 13.42 -1.65
CA VAL A 19 15.10 13.40 -2.70
C VAL A 19 14.70 14.28 -3.89
N SER A 20 15.64 14.54 -4.80
CA SER A 20 15.36 15.23 -6.07
C SER A 20 14.60 14.30 -7.03
N LYS A 21 13.96 14.89 -8.06
CA LYS A 21 13.30 14.10 -9.11
C LYS A 21 14.31 13.28 -9.94
N GLU A 22 15.49 13.83 -10.15
CA GLU A 22 16.59 13.20 -10.86
C GLU A 22 17.10 11.97 -10.11
N GLU A 23 17.29 12.10 -8.81
CA GLU A 23 17.69 11.00 -7.94
C GLU A 23 16.61 9.91 -7.86
N PHE A 24 15.35 10.28 -7.71
CA PHE A 24 14.25 9.32 -7.69
C PHE A 24 14.17 8.52 -9.01
N LYS A 25 14.34 9.18 -10.16
CA LYS A 25 14.33 8.52 -11.47
C LYS A 25 15.49 7.54 -11.62
N ARG A 26 16.69 7.90 -11.15
CA ARG A 26 17.82 6.97 -11.14
C ARG A 26 17.48 5.72 -10.31
N HIS A 27 16.88 5.88 -9.15
CA HIS A 27 16.43 4.75 -8.32
C HIS A 27 15.35 3.89 -8.98
N ILE A 28 14.50 4.45 -9.84
CA ILE A 28 13.59 3.65 -10.68
C ILE A 28 14.38 2.76 -11.65
N GLU A 29 15.39 3.31 -12.32
CA GLU A 29 16.25 2.58 -13.27
C GLU A 29 17.08 1.47 -12.59
N GLU A 30 17.36 1.61 -11.31
CA GLU A 30 18.09 0.67 -10.46
C GLU A 30 17.20 -0.39 -9.78
N ASP A 31 15.89 -0.47 -10.11
CA ASP A 31 14.90 -1.34 -9.43
C ASP A 31 14.91 -1.21 -7.90
N TYR A 32 15.20 0.00 -7.41
CA TYR A 32 15.38 0.29 -5.98
C TYR A 32 14.08 0.20 -5.17
N PHE A 33 12.92 0.38 -5.83
CA PHE A 33 11.63 0.45 -5.15
C PHE A 33 10.85 -0.87 -5.21
N LEU A 34 10.19 -1.20 -4.10
CA LEU A 34 9.14 -2.20 -4.07
C LEU A 34 7.96 -1.79 -4.97
N GLU A 35 7.55 -0.56 -4.81
CA GLU A 35 6.57 0.13 -5.63
C GLU A 35 6.88 1.62 -5.68
N TYR A 36 6.39 2.28 -6.69
CA TYR A 36 6.37 3.74 -6.77
C TYR A 36 5.16 4.23 -7.58
N ALA A 37 4.72 5.43 -7.25
CA ALA A 37 3.63 6.11 -7.95
C ALA A 37 3.91 7.60 -8.08
N MET A 38 3.24 8.25 -9.02
CA MET A 38 3.23 9.72 -9.12
C MET A 38 1.87 10.25 -8.65
N TYR A 39 1.90 11.14 -7.66
CA TYR A 39 0.73 11.83 -7.16
C TYR A 39 0.98 13.33 -7.09
N ASN A 40 0.08 14.12 -7.68
CA ASN A 40 0.15 15.59 -7.72
C ASN A 40 1.55 16.12 -8.12
N GLY A 41 2.14 15.54 -9.18
CA GLY A 41 3.42 15.95 -9.76
C GLY A 41 4.67 15.56 -8.95
N ASN A 42 4.51 14.78 -7.90
CA ASN A 42 5.59 14.23 -7.08
C ASN A 42 5.60 12.71 -7.11
N TYR A 43 6.79 12.15 -7.06
CA TYR A 43 6.98 10.70 -6.90
C TYR A 43 6.94 10.31 -5.43
N TYR A 44 6.44 9.11 -5.19
CA TYR A 44 6.41 8.41 -3.90
C TYR A 44 6.82 6.97 -4.15
N GLY A 45 7.66 6.41 -3.31
CA GLY A 45 8.10 5.02 -3.47
C GLY A 45 8.61 4.43 -2.16
N THR A 46 8.49 3.11 -2.06
CA THR A 46 8.94 2.32 -0.92
C THR A 46 10.25 1.61 -1.25
N PRO A 47 11.40 2.02 -0.66
CA PRO A 47 12.69 1.40 -0.94
C PRO A 47 12.74 -0.06 -0.48
N ASN A 48 13.20 -0.98 -1.34
CA ASN A 48 13.41 -2.39 -1.01
C ASN A 48 14.44 -2.60 0.10
N GLU A 49 15.50 -1.78 0.10
CA GLU A 49 16.61 -1.90 1.04
C GLU A 49 16.16 -1.60 2.47
N PHE A 50 15.32 -0.57 2.64
CA PHE A 50 14.73 -0.26 3.95
C PHE A 50 13.96 -1.45 4.55
N ILE A 51 13.17 -2.15 3.72
CA ILE A 51 12.44 -3.33 4.17
C ILE A 51 13.40 -4.46 4.55
N LYS A 52 14.42 -4.72 3.71
CA LYS A 52 15.45 -5.74 3.97
C LYS A 52 16.22 -5.48 5.26
N GLU A 53 16.67 -4.26 5.47
CA GLU A 53 17.39 -3.88 6.69
C GLU A 53 16.53 -4.07 7.93
N THR A 54 15.28 -3.58 7.89
CA THR A 54 14.34 -3.70 9.02
C THR A 54 14.08 -5.17 9.36
N THR A 55 13.79 -5.99 8.37
CA THR A 55 13.51 -7.42 8.59
C THR A 55 14.75 -8.20 9.01
N ASN A 56 15.95 -7.86 8.53
CA ASN A 56 17.21 -8.47 8.95
C ASN A 56 17.55 -8.15 10.42
N ASN A 57 17.07 -7.03 10.95
CA ASN A 57 17.19 -6.68 12.36
C ASN A 57 16.21 -7.43 13.27
N GLY A 58 15.35 -8.27 12.71
CA GLY A 58 14.33 -9.05 13.42
C GLY A 58 13.00 -8.31 13.63
N ASP A 59 12.83 -7.14 13.03
CA ASP A 59 11.60 -6.38 13.09
C ASP A 59 10.63 -6.78 11.98
N ASN A 60 9.33 -6.68 12.24
CA ASN A 60 8.29 -6.87 11.24
C ASN A 60 8.00 -5.57 10.52
N VAL A 61 7.72 -5.66 9.22
CA VAL A 61 7.28 -4.53 8.38
C VAL A 61 5.86 -4.77 7.93
N ILE A 62 4.98 -3.81 8.20
CA ILE A 62 3.63 -3.77 7.63
C ILE A 62 3.63 -2.69 6.55
N ALA A 63 3.31 -3.09 5.32
CA ALA A 63 3.22 -2.19 4.17
C ALA A 63 1.79 -2.15 3.63
N VAL A 64 1.24 -0.95 3.44
CA VAL A 64 -0.03 -0.75 2.74
C VAL A 64 0.30 -0.48 1.28
N LEU A 65 -0.02 -1.43 0.42
CA LEU A 65 0.38 -1.45 -0.98
C LEU A 65 -0.84 -1.56 -1.90
N GLU A 66 -0.73 -1.01 -3.09
CA GLU A 66 -1.64 -1.34 -4.19
C GLU A 66 -1.33 -2.74 -4.74
N MET A 67 -2.21 -3.27 -5.58
CA MET A 67 -2.12 -4.64 -6.12
C MET A 67 -0.74 -4.93 -6.74
N ASN A 68 -0.23 -4.03 -7.57
CA ASN A 68 1.08 -4.22 -8.21
C ASN A 68 2.22 -4.24 -7.20
N GLY A 69 2.14 -3.40 -6.16
CA GLY A 69 3.09 -3.38 -5.05
C GLY A 69 3.07 -4.68 -4.26
N ALA A 70 1.89 -5.23 -3.96
CA ALA A 70 1.75 -6.49 -3.23
C ALA A 70 2.32 -7.68 -4.03
N ILE A 71 2.02 -7.77 -5.33
CA ILE A 71 2.58 -8.81 -6.22
C ILE A 71 4.11 -8.69 -6.29
N ASN A 72 4.63 -7.46 -6.39
CA ASN A 72 6.06 -7.23 -6.44
C ASN A 72 6.75 -7.56 -5.11
N ALA A 73 6.08 -7.25 -3.97
CA ALA A 73 6.54 -7.62 -2.63
C ALA A 73 6.73 -9.13 -2.52
N LYS A 74 5.77 -9.92 -2.94
CA LYS A 74 5.83 -11.39 -2.92
C LYS A 74 6.95 -11.94 -3.80
N ARG A 75 7.23 -11.28 -4.93
CA ARG A 75 8.32 -11.67 -5.84
C ARG A 75 9.70 -11.41 -5.23
N ILE A 76 9.87 -10.30 -4.51
CA ILE A 76 11.16 -9.88 -3.92
C ILE A 76 11.38 -10.57 -2.56
N PHE A 77 10.33 -10.67 -1.77
CA PHE A 77 10.34 -11.24 -0.41
C PHE A 77 9.46 -12.49 -0.40
N SER A 78 10.06 -13.67 -0.65
CA SER A 78 9.30 -14.94 -0.77
C SER A 78 8.53 -15.33 0.50
N ASN A 79 8.97 -14.83 1.66
CA ASN A 79 8.31 -15.00 2.95
C ASN A 79 7.30 -13.89 3.30
N ALA A 80 7.10 -12.90 2.41
CA ALA A 80 6.08 -11.88 2.64
C ALA A 80 4.67 -12.52 2.65
N ILE A 81 3.86 -12.10 3.60
CA ILE A 81 2.45 -12.47 3.70
C ILE A 81 1.64 -11.38 3.05
N THR A 82 0.83 -11.72 2.08
CA THR A 82 -0.05 -10.79 1.38
C THR A 82 -1.49 -10.97 1.83
N ILE A 83 -2.11 -9.88 2.27
CA ILE A 83 -3.49 -9.88 2.78
C ILE A 83 -4.32 -8.92 1.93
N PHE A 84 -5.36 -9.43 1.28
CA PHE A 84 -6.32 -8.62 0.56
C PHE A 84 -7.46 -8.23 1.49
N ILE A 85 -7.60 -6.95 1.76
CA ILE A 85 -8.68 -6.42 2.61
C ILE A 85 -9.81 -5.93 1.71
N MET A 86 -10.99 -6.49 1.87
CA MET A 86 -12.15 -6.12 1.07
C MET A 86 -13.37 -5.76 1.93
N PRO A 87 -14.27 -4.91 1.45
CA PRO A 87 -15.54 -4.67 2.10
C PRO A 87 -16.46 -5.90 2.03
N PRO A 88 -17.48 -6.01 2.89
CA PRO A 88 -18.41 -7.15 2.87
C PRO A 88 -19.24 -7.24 1.59
N SER A 89 -19.48 -6.10 0.93
CA SER A 89 -20.17 -6.03 -0.35
C SER A 89 -19.70 -4.84 -1.17
N PHE A 90 -20.00 -4.86 -2.47
CA PHE A 90 -19.70 -3.76 -3.36
C PHE A 90 -20.55 -2.51 -3.02
N ASP A 91 -21.80 -2.70 -2.62
CA ASP A 91 -22.69 -1.60 -2.19
C ASP A 91 -22.15 -0.92 -0.92
N GLU A 92 -21.58 -1.70 0.00
CA GLU A 92 -20.94 -1.15 1.19
C GLU A 92 -19.67 -0.35 0.84
N LEU A 93 -18.89 -0.80 -0.14
CA LEU A 93 -17.76 -0.02 -0.66
C LEU A 93 -18.22 1.34 -1.19
N GLU A 94 -19.25 1.33 -2.05
CA GLU A 94 -19.81 2.56 -2.61
C GLU A 94 -20.33 3.48 -1.50
N ARG A 95 -21.08 2.93 -0.53
CA ARG A 95 -21.57 3.69 0.63
C ARG A 95 -20.42 4.35 1.41
N ARG A 96 -19.33 3.62 1.65
CA ARG A 96 -18.14 4.14 2.37
C ARG A 96 -17.43 5.24 1.58
N LEU A 97 -17.27 5.08 0.27
CA LEU A 97 -16.65 6.10 -0.58
C LEU A 97 -17.47 7.39 -0.59
N ARG A 98 -18.79 7.30 -0.80
CA ARG A 98 -19.70 8.45 -0.77
C ARG A 98 -19.77 9.12 0.59
N GLY A 99 -19.67 8.34 1.68
CA GLY A 99 -19.72 8.84 3.06
C GLY A 99 -18.56 9.77 3.44
N ARG A 100 -17.42 9.69 2.76
CA ARG A 100 -16.25 10.53 3.02
C ARG A 100 -16.44 12.00 2.61
N LYS A 101 -17.41 12.31 1.74
CA LYS A 101 -17.75 13.67 1.25
C LYS A 101 -16.56 14.48 0.73
N SER A 102 -15.45 13.82 0.39
CA SER A 102 -14.21 14.47 -0.03
C SER A 102 -13.97 14.42 -1.54
N GLU A 103 -14.82 13.72 -2.27
CA GLU A 103 -14.62 13.42 -3.68
C GLU A 103 -15.93 13.59 -4.46
N ASP A 104 -15.81 13.97 -5.74
CA ASP A 104 -16.96 14.06 -6.64
C ASP A 104 -17.39 12.69 -7.19
N ASP A 105 -18.56 12.62 -7.81
CA ASP A 105 -19.13 11.37 -8.34
C ASP A 105 -18.26 10.72 -9.43
N ASN A 106 -17.48 11.48 -10.18
CA ASN A 106 -16.61 10.94 -11.23
C ASN A 106 -15.44 10.17 -10.58
N ILE A 107 -14.81 10.75 -9.56
CA ILE A 107 -13.72 10.13 -8.81
C ILE A 107 -14.22 8.86 -8.11
N ILE A 108 -15.42 8.91 -7.50
CA ILE A 108 -16.04 7.73 -6.87
C ILE A 108 -16.27 6.63 -7.91
N SER A 109 -16.79 6.96 -9.09
CA SER A 109 -17.03 5.99 -10.17
C SER A 109 -15.73 5.36 -10.67
N GLU A 110 -14.66 6.14 -10.80
CA GLU A 110 -13.35 5.64 -11.17
C GLU A 110 -12.80 4.67 -10.12
N ARG A 111 -12.87 5.02 -8.84
CA ARG A 111 -12.44 4.15 -7.73
C ARG A 111 -13.24 2.84 -7.67
N LEU A 112 -14.54 2.89 -7.92
CA LEU A 112 -15.39 1.70 -7.96
C LEU A 112 -14.99 0.77 -9.12
N ASN A 113 -14.63 1.33 -10.27
CA ASN A 113 -14.14 0.54 -11.40
C ASN A 113 -12.78 -0.10 -11.11
N ILE A 114 -11.86 0.64 -10.49
CA ILE A 114 -10.57 0.10 -10.04
C ILE A 114 -10.81 -1.06 -9.06
N ALA A 115 -11.65 -0.86 -8.04
CA ALA A 115 -11.95 -1.90 -7.05
C ALA A 115 -12.56 -3.16 -7.67
N LYS A 116 -13.38 -3.05 -8.73
CA LYS A 116 -13.89 -4.24 -9.45
C LYS A 116 -12.77 -5.08 -10.07
N GLU A 117 -11.76 -4.42 -10.63
CA GLU A 117 -10.63 -5.11 -11.24
C GLU A 117 -9.71 -5.72 -10.17
N GLU A 118 -9.48 -5.00 -9.07
CA GLU A 118 -8.68 -5.49 -7.94
C GLU A 118 -9.32 -6.73 -7.29
N ILE A 119 -10.63 -6.74 -7.06
CA ILE A 119 -11.34 -7.88 -6.47
C ILE A 119 -11.20 -9.15 -7.32
N LYS A 120 -11.10 -9.05 -8.64
CA LYS A 120 -10.84 -10.20 -9.51
C LYS A 120 -9.48 -10.85 -9.27
N CYS A 121 -8.56 -10.10 -8.69
CA CYS A 121 -7.19 -10.55 -8.41
C CYS A 121 -6.98 -11.02 -6.96
N LYS A 122 -8.02 -11.02 -6.11
CA LYS A 122 -7.94 -11.39 -4.69
C LYS A 122 -7.31 -12.77 -4.44
N ASP A 123 -7.54 -13.73 -5.35
CA ASP A 123 -7.01 -15.09 -5.24
C ASP A 123 -5.48 -15.18 -5.45
N LYS A 124 -4.82 -14.07 -5.78
CA LYS A 124 -3.34 -13.96 -5.85
C LYS A 124 -2.71 -13.65 -4.50
N TYR A 125 -3.51 -13.34 -3.49
CA TYR A 125 -3.07 -13.06 -2.14
C TYR A 125 -3.12 -14.32 -1.28
N ASP A 126 -2.28 -14.37 -0.23
CA ASP A 126 -2.24 -15.51 0.69
C ASP A 126 -3.50 -15.58 1.56
N TYR A 127 -4.04 -14.42 1.92
CA TYR A 127 -5.24 -14.30 2.77
C TYR A 127 -6.20 -13.23 2.24
N ILE A 128 -7.48 -13.41 2.53
CA ILE A 128 -8.54 -12.43 2.26
C ILE A 128 -9.20 -12.12 3.60
N VAL A 129 -9.23 -10.84 3.98
CA VAL A 129 -9.90 -10.34 5.18
C VAL A 129 -11.10 -9.49 4.79
N ILE A 130 -12.27 -9.80 5.35
CA ILE A 130 -13.49 -9.03 5.10
C ILE A 130 -13.63 -7.96 6.19
N ASN A 131 -13.46 -6.70 5.82
CA ASN A 131 -13.60 -5.57 6.70
C ASN A 131 -15.08 -5.21 6.92
N ASN A 132 -15.76 -5.94 7.79
CA ASN A 132 -17.09 -5.53 8.28
C ASN A 132 -16.95 -4.33 9.21
N THR A 133 -16.13 -4.47 10.26
CA THR A 133 -15.68 -3.42 11.16
C THR A 133 -14.17 -3.39 11.23
N VAL A 134 -13.61 -2.26 11.65
CA VAL A 134 -12.15 -2.13 11.79
C VAL A 134 -11.62 -3.12 12.83
N ASP A 135 -12.32 -3.24 13.96
CA ASP A 135 -11.88 -4.10 15.08
C ASP A 135 -11.85 -5.59 14.67
N GLU A 136 -12.89 -6.06 13.95
CA GLU A 136 -12.93 -7.44 13.44
C GLU A 136 -11.80 -7.70 12.44
N ALA A 137 -11.56 -6.77 11.52
CA ALA A 137 -10.50 -6.90 10.52
C ALA A 137 -9.11 -6.89 11.16
N VAL A 138 -8.87 -6.04 12.17
CA VAL A 138 -7.62 -6.00 12.91
C VAL A 138 -7.38 -7.33 13.62
N LEU A 139 -8.40 -7.85 14.34
CA LEU A 139 -8.28 -9.12 15.05
C LEU A 139 -7.97 -10.30 14.10
N GLU A 140 -8.60 -10.32 12.92
CA GLU A 140 -8.33 -11.35 11.92
C GLU A 140 -6.90 -11.24 11.37
N ILE A 141 -6.42 -10.03 11.08
CA ILE A 141 -5.04 -9.78 10.62
C ILE A 141 -4.03 -10.18 11.70
N GLU A 142 -4.26 -9.83 12.97
CA GLU A 142 -3.40 -10.25 14.08
C GLU A 142 -3.33 -11.77 14.21
N ASN A 143 -4.45 -12.46 14.05
CA ASN A 143 -4.48 -13.93 14.06
C ASN A 143 -3.68 -14.53 12.90
N ILE A 144 -3.76 -13.94 11.70
CA ILE A 144 -2.96 -14.38 10.55
C ILE A 144 -1.47 -14.21 10.87
N ILE A 145 -1.05 -13.04 11.34
CA ILE A 145 0.36 -12.73 11.63
C ILE A 145 0.92 -13.66 12.72
N ASN A 146 0.13 -13.95 13.75
CA ASN A 146 0.57 -14.79 14.88
C ASN A 146 0.65 -16.28 14.54
N ASN A 147 0.04 -16.74 13.44
CA ASN A 147 0.03 -18.15 13.02
C ASN A 147 0.92 -18.43 11.80
N CYS A 148 1.66 -17.47 11.33
CA CYS A 148 2.66 -17.59 10.27
C CYS A 148 4.06 -17.53 10.85
#